data_328755154029abba75998513d263f73a
#
_entry.id   328755154029abba75998513d263f73a
#
_cell.length_a   1.000
_cell.length_b   1.000
_cell.length_c   1.000
_cell.angle_alpha   90.00
_cell.angle_beta   90.00
_cell.angle_gamma   90.00
#
_symmetry.space_group_name_H-M   'P 1'
#
loop_
_entity.id
_entity.type
_entity.pdbx_description
1 polymer ?
#
loop_
_entity_poly.entity_id
_entity_poly.type
_entity_poly.pdbx_seq_one_letter_code
_entity_poly.pdbx_strand_id
1 'polypeptide(L)'
;RSRQVTGVQTCALPIFLIVSNPVDILTYTALKLSGFPENRVIGSGTVLDTARLKYALSEHLGVDSRSVHSFIIGEHGDSEIAAWSSTNVSGIPLNTFCEMRGHFDHDHAMDRIAEDVKNSAYDIISKKQATYYGIAMSVKRICECIIRNERSILPISSMMHGEYGISGISLSMPAIVGLNGIETHVPISLDADEAEKLRESAETLKKIAAEL
;
A
#
# COMPACT_ATOMS: atom_id res chain seq x y z
N ARG A 1 34.63 -3.17 -22.62
CA ARG A 1 34.63 -1.72 -22.35
C ARG A 1 33.38 -1.12 -23.01
N SER A 2 32.31 -1.08 -22.27
CA SER A 2 31.05 -0.49 -22.68
C SER A 2 31.08 1.01 -22.40
N ARG A 3 31.37 1.81 -23.42
CA ARG A 3 31.38 3.28 -23.34
C ARG A 3 30.14 3.94 -23.95
N GLN A 4 29.10 3.20 -24.27
CA GLN A 4 27.97 3.71 -25.06
C GLN A 4 26.62 3.78 -24.33
N VAL A 5 26.56 3.56 -23.02
CA VAL A 5 25.28 3.59 -22.26
C VAL A 5 25.02 4.94 -21.57
N THR A 6 26.00 5.85 -21.58
CA THR A 6 25.91 7.10 -20.79
C THR A 6 25.04 8.19 -21.39
N GLY A 7 24.69 8.17 -22.66
CA GLY A 7 23.87 9.21 -23.30
C GLY A 7 22.36 9.07 -23.09
N VAL A 8 21.87 7.86 -22.84
CA VAL A 8 20.44 7.59 -22.63
C VAL A 8 20.04 7.72 -21.17
N GLN A 9 20.97 7.51 -20.27
CA GLN A 9 20.73 7.60 -18.81
C GLN A 9 20.59 9.04 -18.29
N THR A 10 21.03 10.05 -19.04
CA THR A 10 20.93 11.45 -18.60
C THR A 10 19.59 12.11 -18.92
N CYS A 11 18.74 11.50 -19.75
CA CYS A 11 17.46 12.09 -20.17
C CYS A 11 16.24 11.58 -19.40
N ALA A 12 16.35 10.48 -18.65
CA ALA A 12 15.27 9.97 -17.80
C ALA A 12 15.86 9.40 -16.51
N LEU A 13 15.61 10.05 -15.39
CA LEU A 13 15.91 9.46 -14.08
C LEU A 13 15.04 8.22 -13.92
N PRO A 14 15.62 7.05 -13.62
CA PRO A 14 14.84 5.84 -13.33
C PRO A 14 14.00 6.02 -12.09
N ILE A 15 13.03 5.13 -11.89
CA ILE A 15 12.28 4.99 -10.65
C ILE A 15 12.82 3.76 -9.94
N PHE A 16 13.13 3.90 -8.66
CA PHE A 16 13.40 2.77 -7.79
C PHE A 16 12.08 2.22 -7.27
N LEU A 17 11.77 0.97 -7.60
CA LEU A 17 10.67 0.22 -7.01
C LEU A 17 11.23 -0.82 -6.05
N ILE A 18 11.04 -0.59 -4.76
CA ILE A 18 11.46 -1.48 -3.68
C ILE A 18 10.35 -2.51 -3.44
N VAL A 19 10.73 -3.79 -3.40
CA VAL A 19 9.79 -4.91 -3.30
C VAL A 19 10.14 -5.87 -2.17
N SER A 20 11.42 -5.88 -1.77
CA SER A 20 11.92 -6.75 -0.69
C SER A 20 11.43 -6.27 0.67
N ASN A 21 11.17 -7.22 1.58
CA ASN A 21 10.85 -6.94 2.98
C ASN A 21 12.12 -6.75 3.84
N PRO A 22 12.04 -5.91 4.85
CA PRO A 22 10.93 -5.03 5.25
C PRO A 22 10.80 -3.82 4.31
N VAL A 23 9.72 -3.78 3.51
CA VAL A 23 9.62 -2.87 2.35
C VAL A 23 9.64 -1.39 2.74
N ASP A 24 9.00 -1.01 3.83
CA ASP A 24 8.92 0.40 4.27
C ASP A 24 10.28 0.91 4.73
N ILE A 25 10.98 0.12 5.52
CA ILE A 25 12.35 0.42 5.98
C ILE A 25 13.34 0.45 4.82
N LEU A 26 13.25 -0.50 3.89
CA LEU A 26 14.11 -0.52 2.71
C LEU A 26 13.82 0.64 1.76
N THR A 27 12.55 1.08 1.65
CA THR A 27 12.18 2.28 0.89
C THR A 27 12.78 3.53 1.51
N TYR A 28 12.65 3.70 2.84
CA TYR A 28 13.27 4.78 3.59
C TYR A 28 14.79 4.80 3.40
N THR A 29 15.45 3.66 3.58
CA THR A 29 16.90 3.52 3.46
C THR A 29 17.38 3.79 2.03
N ALA A 30 16.68 3.24 1.02
CA ALA A 30 17.00 3.49 -0.39
C ALA A 30 16.88 4.98 -0.74
N LEU A 31 15.87 5.67 -0.23
CA LEU A 31 15.74 7.12 -0.40
C LEU A 31 16.91 7.87 0.20
N LYS A 32 17.30 7.56 1.45
CA LYS A 32 18.40 8.22 2.15
C LYS A 32 19.76 8.01 1.49
N LEU A 33 20.01 6.82 0.95
CA LEU A 33 21.33 6.44 0.41
C LEU A 33 21.48 6.73 -1.08
N SER A 34 20.40 6.72 -1.87
CA SER A 34 20.49 6.81 -3.32
C SER A 34 20.71 8.22 -3.85
N GLY A 35 20.29 9.25 -3.10
CA GLY A 35 20.25 10.63 -3.60
C GLY A 35 19.23 10.86 -4.71
N PHE A 36 18.32 9.91 -4.96
CA PHE A 36 17.23 10.07 -5.94
C PHE A 36 16.20 11.07 -5.43
N PRO A 37 15.51 11.76 -6.35
CA PRO A 37 14.32 12.53 -5.98
C PRO A 37 13.30 11.63 -5.29
N GLU A 38 12.68 12.12 -4.25
CA GLU A 38 11.80 11.37 -3.38
C GLU A 38 10.61 10.75 -4.12
N ASN A 39 10.03 11.49 -5.05
CA ASN A 39 8.94 10.99 -5.89
C ASN A 39 9.33 9.82 -6.80
N ARG A 40 10.62 9.46 -6.87
CA ARG A 40 11.16 8.37 -7.69
C ARG A 40 11.65 7.16 -6.90
N VAL A 41 11.45 7.16 -5.59
CA VAL A 41 11.72 6.01 -4.70
C VAL A 41 10.39 5.54 -4.14
N ILE A 42 9.94 4.39 -4.61
CA ILE A 42 8.60 3.84 -4.33
C ILE A 42 8.76 2.45 -3.73
N GLY A 43 8.15 2.17 -2.60
CA GLY A 43 7.98 0.81 -2.12
C GLY A 43 6.68 0.20 -2.66
N SER A 44 6.66 -1.11 -2.90
CA SER A 44 5.42 -1.80 -3.29
C SER A 44 4.31 -1.67 -2.24
N GLY A 45 4.70 -1.40 -1.00
CA GLY A 45 3.79 -1.12 0.10
C GLY A 45 2.70 -2.17 0.25
N THR A 46 1.52 -1.74 0.58
CA THR A 46 0.33 -2.58 0.81
C THR A 46 -0.54 -2.77 -0.43
N VAL A 47 0.02 -2.64 -1.64
CA VAL A 47 -0.73 -2.86 -2.89
C VAL A 47 -1.31 -4.27 -2.97
N LEU A 48 -0.54 -5.29 -2.54
CA LEU A 48 -1.00 -6.68 -2.52
C LEU A 48 -2.08 -6.90 -1.46
N ASP A 49 -1.86 -6.38 -0.26
CA ASP A 49 -2.78 -6.56 0.87
C ASP A 49 -4.12 -5.85 0.60
N THR A 50 -4.06 -4.67 0.00
CA THR A 50 -5.25 -3.97 -0.51
C THR A 50 -5.99 -4.77 -1.58
N ALA A 51 -5.29 -5.43 -2.49
CA ALA A 51 -5.94 -6.28 -3.49
C ALA A 51 -6.63 -7.49 -2.84
N ARG A 52 -6.00 -8.10 -1.81
CA ARG A 52 -6.60 -9.18 -1.01
C ARG A 52 -7.82 -8.71 -0.24
N LEU A 53 -7.73 -7.54 0.42
CA LEU A 53 -8.85 -6.93 1.13
C LEU A 53 -10.04 -6.72 0.21
N LYS A 54 -9.82 -6.11 -0.95
CA LYS A 54 -10.88 -5.87 -1.93
C LYS A 54 -11.50 -7.17 -2.44
N TYR A 55 -10.69 -8.21 -2.64
CA TYR A 55 -11.18 -9.52 -3.03
C TYR A 55 -12.03 -10.16 -1.93
N ALA A 56 -11.55 -10.18 -0.68
CA ALA A 56 -12.29 -10.76 0.45
C ALA A 56 -13.61 -10.04 0.70
N LEU A 57 -13.61 -8.69 0.62
CA LEU A 57 -14.85 -7.90 0.67
C LEU A 57 -15.79 -8.22 -0.48
N SER A 58 -15.28 -8.37 -1.69
CA SER A 58 -16.11 -8.69 -2.85
C SER A 58 -16.83 -10.03 -2.71
N GLU A 59 -16.15 -11.05 -2.20
CA GLU A 59 -16.73 -12.36 -1.89
C GLU A 59 -17.79 -12.26 -0.79
N HIS A 60 -17.50 -11.53 0.29
CA HIS A 60 -18.42 -11.35 1.41
C HIS A 60 -19.70 -10.60 0.99
N LEU A 61 -19.57 -9.57 0.16
CA LEU A 61 -20.69 -8.71 -0.27
C LEU A 61 -21.39 -9.20 -1.54
N GLY A 62 -20.83 -10.20 -2.23
CA GLY A 62 -21.38 -10.72 -3.49
C GLY A 62 -21.34 -9.70 -4.62
N VAL A 63 -20.23 -8.95 -4.76
CA VAL A 63 -20.01 -7.94 -5.80
C VAL A 63 -18.65 -8.14 -6.48
N ASP A 64 -18.45 -7.51 -7.64
CA ASP A 64 -17.15 -7.49 -8.29
C ASP A 64 -16.15 -6.65 -7.47
N SER A 65 -14.92 -7.12 -7.30
CA SER A 65 -13.87 -6.43 -6.52
C SER A 65 -13.51 -5.05 -7.08
N ARG A 66 -13.76 -4.79 -8.37
CA ARG A 66 -13.59 -3.48 -9.00
C ARG A 66 -14.57 -2.44 -8.49
N SER A 67 -15.70 -2.86 -7.93
CA SER A 67 -16.70 -1.97 -7.31
C SER A 67 -16.34 -1.61 -5.86
N VAL A 68 -15.37 -2.30 -5.26
CA VAL A 68 -14.92 -2.06 -3.89
C VAL A 68 -13.76 -1.09 -3.90
N HIS A 69 -13.90 0.02 -3.18
CA HIS A 69 -12.86 1.00 -2.93
C HIS A 69 -12.44 0.94 -1.46
N SER A 70 -11.27 0.39 -1.22
CA SER A 70 -10.71 0.18 0.12
C SER A 70 -9.18 0.18 0.04
N PHE A 71 -8.52 0.43 1.18
CA PHE A 71 -7.07 0.44 1.29
C PHE A 71 -6.62 -0.25 2.59
N ILE A 72 -5.52 -0.98 2.50
CA ILE A 72 -4.64 -1.27 3.64
C ILE A 72 -3.59 -0.17 3.65
N ILE A 73 -3.31 0.42 4.80
CA ILE A 73 -2.36 1.52 5.01
C ILE A 73 -1.41 1.21 6.17
N GLY A 74 -0.40 2.05 6.37
CA GLY A 74 0.60 1.87 7.43
C GLY A 74 1.78 1.02 7.00
N GLU A 75 2.38 0.31 7.93
CA GLU A 75 3.44 -0.67 7.65
C GLU A 75 2.88 -1.83 6.81
N HIS A 76 3.67 -2.32 5.84
CA HIS A 76 3.40 -3.62 5.25
C HIS A 76 3.92 -4.71 6.19
N GLY A 77 3.08 -5.19 7.09
CA GLY A 77 3.43 -6.16 8.13
C GLY A 77 2.38 -6.23 9.23
N ASP A 78 2.83 -6.54 10.44
CA ASP A 78 1.92 -6.83 11.56
C ASP A 78 1.11 -5.62 12.06
N SER A 79 1.54 -4.40 11.76
CA SER A 79 0.84 -3.16 12.12
C SER A 79 0.10 -2.51 10.95
N GLU A 80 -0.23 -3.27 9.90
CA GLU A 80 -1.08 -2.80 8.82
C GLU A 80 -2.51 -2.52 9.27
N ILE A 81 -3.18 -1.56 8.62
CA ILE A 81 -4.50 -1.08 9.01
C ILE A 81 -5.44 -1.09 7.80
N ALA A 82 -6.59 -1.75 7.94
CA ALA A 82 -7.68 -1.61 6.97
C ALA A 82 -8.41 -0.28 7.23
N ALA A 83 -8.44 0.60 6.23
CA ALA A 83 -9.08 1.93 6.32
C ALA A 83 -10.58 1.80 6.10
N TRP A 84 -11.30 1.28 7.10
CA TRP A 84 -12.74 1.01 7.04
C TRP A 84 -13.57 2.28 6.87
N SER A 85 -13.18 3.38 7.55
CA SER A 85 -13.88 4.66 7.50
C SER A 85 -13.95 5.27 6.10
N SER A 86 -12.97 4.95 5.23
CA SER A 86 -12.95 5.39 3.84
C SER A 86 -13.44 4.34 2.84
N THR A 87 -13.73 3.12 3.32
CA THR A 87 -14.16 2.01 2.46
C THR A 87 -15.58 2.21 1.95
N ASN A 88 -15.76 2.01 0.66
CA ASN A 88 -17.06 2.11 0.02
C ASN A 88 -17.22 1.13 -1.15
N VAL A 89 -18.47 0.87 -1.52
CA VAL A 89 -18.85 0.06 -2.70
C VAL A 89 -19.56 0.96 -3.68
N SER A 90 -18.89 1.29 -4.78
CA SER A 90 -19.43 2.21 -5.80
C SER A 90 -19.94 3.53 -5.23
N GLY A 91 -19.25 4.09 -4.24
CA GLY A 91 -19.59 5.36 -3.57
C GLY A 91 -20.57 5.24 -2.41
N ILE A 92 -21.11 4.05 -2.12
CA ILE A 92 -21.96 3.80 -0.95
C ILE A 92 -21.03 3.40 0.22
N PRO A 93 -21.10 4.05 1.40
CA PRO A 93 -20.32 3.68 2.56
C PRO A 93 -20.50 2.20 2.91
N LEU A 94 -19.42 1.54 3.37
CA LEU A 94 -19.39 0.09 3.59
C LEU A 94 -20.54 -0.38 4.48
N ASN A 95 -20.74 0.25 5.66
CA ASN A 95 -21.78 -0.15 6.61
C ASN A 95 -23.18 -0.06 6.00
N THR A 96 -23.46 1.04 5.31
CA THR A 96 -24.74 1.21 4.58
C THR A 96 -24.92 0.13 3.52
N PHE A 97 -23.87 -0.23 2.78
CA PHE A 97 -23.95 -1.28 1.77
C PHE A 97 -24.16 -2.66 2.41
N CYS A 98 -23.48 -2.95 3.52
CA CYS A 98 -23.68 -4.18 4.30
C CYS A 98 -25.15 -4.33 4.74
N GLU A 99 -25.72 -3.28 5.34
CA GLU A 99 -27.14 -3.27 5.76
C GLU A 99 -28.10 -3.50 4.58
N MET A 100 -27.86 -2.84 3.45
CA MET A 100 -28.65 -3.04 2.22
C MET A 100 -28.62 -4.49 1.71
N ARG A 101 -27.52 -5.21 1.99
CA ARG A 101 -27.34 -6.62 1.62
C ARG A 101 -27.80 -7.60 2.71
N GLY A 102 -28.27 -7.10 3.85
CA GLY A 102 -28.71 -7.91 4.99
C GLY A 102 -27.57 -8.42 5.89
N HIS A 103 -26.38 -7.85 5.79
CA HIS A 103 -25.24 -8.16 6.63
C HIS A 103 -25.23 -7.22 7.84
N PHE A 104 -25.98 -7.55 8.89
CA PHE A 104 -26.12 -6.71 10.09
C PHE A 104 -25.03 -6.93 11.14
N ASP A 105 -24.27 -8.01 11.05
CA ASP A 105 -23.11 -8.32 11.89
C ASP A 105 -21.81 -8.01 11.14
N HIS A 106 -21.76 -6.81 10.55
CA HIS A 106 -20.68 -6.44 9.65
C HIS A 106 -19.36 -6.17 10.40
N ASP A 107 -19.39 -5.65 11.64
CA ASP A 107 -18.17 -5.35 12.39
C ASP A 107 -17.34 -6.62 12.62
N HIS A 108 -17.93 -7.70 13.12
CA HIS A 108 -17.24 -8.98 13.29
C HIS A 108 -16.76 -9.60 11.96
N ALA A 109 -17.49 -9.35 10.88
CA ALA A 109 -17.07 -9.82 9.55
C ALA A 109 -15.85 -9.02 9.06
N MET A 110 -15.81 -7.71 9.30
CA MET A 110 -14.69 -6.84 8.93
C MET A 110 -13.42 -7.19 9.72
N ASP A 111 -13.54 -7.45 11.04
CA ASP A 111 -12.41 -7.88 11.86
C ASP A 111 -11.80 -9.19 11.34
N ARG A 112 -12.63 -10.18 11.02
CA ARG A 112 -12.17 -11.45 10.45
C ARG A 112 -11.50 -11.25 9.09
N ILE A 113 -12.09 -10.43 8.21
CA ILE A 113 -11.54 -10.16 6.89
C ILE A 113 -10.16 -9.47 7.01
N ALA A 114 -10.01 -8.50 7.91
CA ALA A 114 -8.72 -7.85 8.16
C ALA A 114 -7.67 -8.85 8.65
N GLU A 115 -8.04 -9.71 9.61
CA GLU A 115 -7.15 -10.74 10.15
C GLU A 115 -6.74 -11.78 9.10
N ASP A 116 -7.68 -12.24 8.25
CA ASP A 116 -7.43 -13.18 7.17
C ASP A 116 -6.48 -12.57 6.10
N VAL A 117 -6.64 -11.28 5.78
CA VAL A 117 -5.76 -10.56 4.87
C VAL A 117 -4.35 -10.50 5.43
N LYS A 118 -4.19 -10.06 6.67
CA LYS A 118 -2.93 -9.97 7.39
C LYS A 118 -2.21 -11.32 7.45
N ASN A 119 -2.92 -12.40 7.79
CA ASN A 119 -2.37 -13.73 7.92
C ASN A 119 -2.16 -14.47 6.59
N SER A 120 -2.69 -13.95 5.47
CA SER A 120 -2.65 -14.65 4.18
C SER A 120 -1.25 -14.93 3.67
N ALA A 121 -0.26 -14.07 3.98
CA ALA A 121 1.13 -14.31 3.61
C ALA A 121 1.74 -15.48 4.39
N TYR A 122 1.48 -15.57 5.70
CA TYR A 122 1.93 -16.66 6.57
C TYR A 122 1.34 -17.99 6.13
N ASP A 123 0.06 -18.02 5.77
CA ASP A 123 -0.62 -19.21 5.25
C ASP A 123 -0.01 -19.71 3.94
N ILE A 124 0.34 -18.80 3.02
CA ILE A 124 1.00 -19.15 1.77
C ILE A 124 2.42 -19.67 2.04
N ILE A 125 3.18 -19.01 2.91
CA ILE A 125 4.56 -19.42 3.26
C ILE A 125 4.55 -20.78 3.94
N SER A 126 3.63 -21.06 4.85
CA SER A 126 3.51 -22.35 5.51
C SER A 126 3.26 -23.52 4.55
N LYS A 127 2.52 -23.25 3.45
CA LYS A 127 2.16 -24.27 2.44
C LYS A 127 3.15 -24.37 1.28
N LYS A 128 3.79 -23.27 0.88
CA LYS A 128 4.62 -23.17 -0.33
C LYS A 128 6.05 -22.69 -0.06
N GLN A 129 6.40 -22.42 1.19
CA GLN A 129 7.70 -21.92 1.67
C GLN A 129 8.08 -20.53 1.14
N ALA A 130 7.30 -19.93 0.24
CA ALA A 130 7.49 -18.56 -0.23
C ALA A 130 6.23 -18.02 -0.94
N THR A 131 6.19 -16.68 -1.15
CA THR A 131 5.17 -15.98 -1.93
C THR A 131 5.80 -15.46 -3.22
N TYR A 132 5.16 -15.68 -4.37
CA TYR A 132 5.69 -15.29 -5.69
C TYR A 132 4.67 -14.56 -6.54
N TYR A 133 3.53 -15.18 -6.83
CA TYR A 133 2.62 -14.72 -7.86
C TYR A 133 1.88 -13.44 -7.47
N GLY A 134 1.44 -13.31 -6.22
CA GLY A 134 0.73 -12.14 -5.74
C GLY A 134 1.59 -10.88 -5.86
N ILE A 135 2.80 -10.94 -5.32
CA ILE A 135 3.72 -9.79 -5.40
C ILE A 135 4.15 -9.50 -6.84
N ALA A 136 4.34 -10.50 -7.69
CA ALA A 136 4.64 -10.30 -9.10
C ALA A 136 3.52 -9.52 -9.82
N MET A 137 2.25 -9.81 -9.51
CA MET A 137 1.10 -9.08 -10.05
C MET A 137 1.01 -7.64 -9.51
N SER A 138 1.38 -7.41 -8.26
CA SER A 138 1.45 -6.06 -7.68
C SER A 138 2.55 -5.23 -8.34
N VAL A 139 3.74 -5.80 -8.51
CA VAL A 139 4.84 -5.16 -9.25
C VAL A 139 4.43 -4.84 -10.69
N LYS A 140 3.79 -5.80 -11.38
CA LYS A 140 3.24 -5.59 -12.72
C LYS A 140 2.29 -4.41 -12.73
N ARG A 141 1.35 -4.34 -11.78
CA ARG A 141 0.35 -3.25 -11.69
C ARG A 141 1.01 -1.88 -11.49
N ILE A 142 1.99 -1.78 -10.59
CA ILE A 142 2.74 -0.54 -10.35
C ILE A 142 3.51 -0.13 -11.62
N CYS A 143 4.22 -1.06 -12.25
CA CYS A 143 4.96 -0.79 -13.48
C CYS A 143 4.04 -0.36 -14.64
N GLU A 144 2.89 -1.00 -14.82
CA GLU A 144 1.91 -0.60 -15.84
C GLU A 144 1.40 0.82 -15.59
N CYS A 145 1.09 1.16 -14.33
CA CYS A 145 0.67 2.49 -13.94
C CYS A 145 1.71 3.55 -14.33
N ILE A 146 2.98 3.29 -14.03
CA ILE A 146 4.09 4.20 -14.37
C ILE A 146 4.27 4.31 -15.89
N ILE A 147 4.43 3.18 -16.58
CA ILE A 147 4.76 3.15 -18.01
C ILE A 147 3.64 3.76 -18.87
N ARG A 148 2.39 3.52 -18.49
CA ARG A 148 1.22 4.04 -19.20
C ARG A 148 0.78 5.43 -18.73
N ASN A 149 1.45 5.99 -17.73
CA ASN A 149 1.07 7.26 -17.09
C ASN A 149 -0.41 7.28 -16.65
N GLU A 150 -0.87 6.20 -16.02
CA GLU A 150 -2.28 6.04 -15.70
C GLU A 150 -2.78 6.99 -14.59
N ARG A 151 -1.87 7.52 -13.76
CA ARG A 151 -2.21 8.35 -12.60
C ARG A 151 -3.19 7.66 -11.66
N SER A 152 -3.00 6.36 -11.47
CA SER A 152 -3.82 5.56 -10.55
C SER A 152 -3.44 5.85 -9.10
N ILE A 153 -4.44 5.77 -8.21
CA ILE A 153 -4.22 5.84 -6.77
C ILE A 153 -3.84 4.44 -6.29
N LEU A 154 -2.62 4.30 -5.76
CA LEU A 154 -2.07 3.05 -5.23
C LEU A 154 -1.57 3.26 -3.80
N PRO A 155 -1.78 2.32 -2.88
CA PRO A 155 -1.26 2.38 -1.51
C PRO A 155 0.21 1.91 -1.50
N ILE A 156 1.07 2.78 -2.00
CA ILE A 156 2.52 2.53 -2.10
C ILE A 156 3.24 3.06 -0.86
N SER A 157 4.38 2.46 -0.53
CA SER A 157 5.25 2.96 0.53
C SER A 157 6.07 4.15 0.02
N SER A 158 6.02 5.25 0.76
CA SER A 158 6.72 6.49 0.44
C SER A 158 6.92 7.36 1.69
N MET A 159 7.82 8.33 1.61
CA MET A 159 8.13 9.25 2.71
C MET A 159 6.91 10.08 3.10
N MET A 160 6.65 10.17 4.39
CA MET A 160 5.59 11.00 4.97
C MET A 160 6.10 12.39 5.36
N HIS A 161 5.28 13.42 5.12
CA HIS A 161 5.61 14.84 5.30
C HIS A 161 4.69 15.61 6.24
N GLY A 162 3.98 14.94 7.08
CA GLY A 162 3.07 15.54 8.07
C GLY A 162 1.63 15.06 7.96
N GLU A 163 1.32 14.24 6.96
CA GLU A 163 0.01 13.62 6.84
C GLU A 163 -0.29 12.82 8.11
N TYR A 164 -1.47 13.01 8.68
CA TYR A 164 -1.93 12.42 9.97
C TYR A 164 -0.99 12.69 11.17
N GLY A 165 -0.13 13.74 11.06
CA GLY A 165 0.90 14.05 12.06
C GLY A 165 2.17 13.21 11.94
N ILE A 166 2.32 12.43 10.87
CA ILE A 166 3.45 11.51 10.63
C ILE A 166 4.44 12.15 9.66
N SER A 167 5.73 12.15 10.01
CA SER A 167 6.80 12.63 9.15
C SER A 167 8.10 11.87 9.38
N GLY A 168 9.00 11.90 8.38
CA GLY A 168 10.37 11.41 8.50
C GLY A 168 10.52 9.89 8.47
N ILE A 169 9.50 9.17 8.04
CA ILE A 169 9.51 7.71 7.82
C ILE A 169 8.72 7.37 6.56
N SER A 170 9.05 6.28 5.90
CA SER A 170 8.26 5.73 4.80
C SER A 170 7.25 4.72 5.34
N LEU A 171 6.02 4.81 4.87
CA LEU A 171 4.96 3.85 5.09
C LEU A 171 3.94 3.91 3.94
N SER A 172 3.02 2.96 3.93
CA SER A 172 2.06 2.80 2.84
C SER A 172 0.86 3.71 3.01
N MET A 173 0.67 4.59 2.04
CA MET A 173 -0.48 5.49 1.94
C MET A 173 -0.94 5.60 0.49
N PRO A 174 -2.23 5.86 0.24
CA PRO A 174 -2.72 6.14 -1.10
C PRO A 174 -1.98 7.33 -1.71
N ALA A 175 -1.44 7.13 -2.91
CA ALA A 175 -0.76 8.18 -3.67
C ALA A 175 -1.09 8.06 -5.16
N ILE A 176 -1.14 9.20 -5.86
CA ILE A 176 -1.23 9.23 -7.32
C ILE A 176 0.13 8.86 -7.88
N VAL A 177 0.17 7.78 -8.65
CA VAL A 177 1.38 7.27 -9.30
C VAL A 177 1.26 7.42 -10.82
N GLY A 178 2.24 8.02 -11.43
CA GLY A 178 2.30 8.23 -12.88
C GLY A 178 3.71 8.09 -13.44
N LEU A 179 3.95 8.61 -14.64
CA LEU A 179 5.21 8.49 -15.39
C LEU A 179 6.44 9.01 -14.60
N ASN A 180 6.24 10.00 -13.77
CA ASN A 180 7.32 10.60 -12.96
C ASN A 180 7.45 10.00 -11.57
N GLY A 181 6.76 8.90 -11.28
CA GLY A 181 6.68 8.30 -9.95
C GLY A 181 5.47 8.82 -9.17
N ILE A 182 5.68 9.20 -7.92
CA ILE A 182 4.64 9.76 -7.05
C ILE A 182 4.37 11.21 -7.46
N GLU A 183 3.12 11.55 -7.76
CA GLU A 183 2.73 12.93 -8.04
C GLU A 183 2.26 13.65 -6.76
N THR A 184 1.47 12.97 -5.94
CA THR A 184 0.99 13.50 -4.64
C THR A 184 0.41 12.38 -3.79
N HIS A 185 0.46 12.54 -2.47
CA HIS A 185 -0.31 11.72 -1.55
C HIS A 185 -1.78 12.09 -1.59
N VAL A 186 -2.65 11.13 -1.35
CA VAL A 186 -4.11 11.31 -1.31
C VAL A 186 -4.58 11.02 0.10
N PRO A 187 -4.75 12.05 0.95
CA PRO A 187 -5.30 11.85 2.28
C PRO A 187 -6.73 11.28 2.18
N ILE A 188 -6.97 10.19 2.88
CA ILE A 188 -8.30 9.57 3.00
C ILE A 188 -8.88 9.88 4.37
N SER A 189 -10.19 9.80 4.50
CA SER A 189 -10.84 9.96 5.81
C SER A 189 -10.53 8.74 6.68
N LEU A 190 -9.98 8.99 7.86
CA LEU A 190 -9.76 8.00 8.90
C LEU A 190 -10.51 8.43 10.15
N ASP A 191 -11.06 7.48 10.88
CA ASP A 191 -11.57 7.77 12.21
C ASP A 191 -10.43 7.93 13.24
N ALA A 192 -10.78 8.21 14.49
CA ALA A 192 -9.78 8.49 15.52
C ALA A 192 -8.92 7.25 15.87
N ASP A 193 -9.52 6.07 15.86
CA ASP A 193 -8.85 4.80 16.15
C ASP A 193 -7.90 4.39 15.01
N GLU A 194 -8.35 4.49 13.76
CA GLU A 194 -7.53 4.23 12.58
C GLU A 194 -6.34 5.19 12.51
N ALA A 195 -6.57 6.47 12.77
CA ALA A 195 -5.52 7.49 12.78
C ALA A 195 -4.50 7.26 13.91
N GLU A 196 -4.93 6.78 15.08
CA GLU A 196 -4.02 6.43 16.17
C GLU A 196 -3.20 5.19 15.84
N LYS A 197 -3.82 4.12 15.35
CA LYS A 197 -3.13 2.92 14.88
C LYS A 197 -2.09 3.24 13.80
N LEU A 198 -2.42 4.18 12.90
CA LEU A 198 -1.47 4.62 11.87
C LEU A 198 -0.25 5.32 12.46
N ARG A 199 -0.43 6.14 13.51
CA ARG A 199 0.69 6.75 14.24
C ARG A 199 1.53 5.71 14.97
N GLU A 200 0.91 4.73 15.62
CA GLU A 200 1.61 3.62 16.29
C GLU A 200 2.44 2.79 15.29
N SER A 201 1.88 2.49 14.12
CA SER A 201 2.56 1.83 13.02
C SER A 201 3.80 2.64 12.58
N ALA A 202 3.66 3.96 12.41
CA ALA A 202 4.77 4.84 12.06
C ALA A 202 5.85 4.88 13.13
N GLU A 203 5.48 4.93 14.43
CA GLU A 203 6.45 4.92 15.52
C GLU A 203 7.21 3.59 15.63
N THR A 204 6.58 2.47 15.30
CA THR A 204 7.24 1.17 15.19
C THR A 204 8.32 1.20 14.12
N LEU A 205 8.00 1.71 12.93
CA LEU A 205 8.96 1.85 11.83
C LEU A 205 10.10 2.83 12.17
N LYS A 206 9.81 3.95 12.85
CA LYS A 206 10.86 4.91 13.28
C LYS A 206 11.84 4.31 14.26
N LYS A 207 11.38 3.47 15.20
CA LYS A 207 12.28 2.76 16.14
C LYS A 207 13.24 1.86 15.39
N ILE A 208 12.74 1.07 14.43
CA ILE A 208 13.58 0.20 13.60
C ILE A 208 14.55 1.02 12.75
N ALA A 209 14.08 2.11 12.14
CA ALA A 209 14.92 2.99 11.31
C ALA A 209 16.03 3.70 12.11
N ALA A 210 15.84 3.93 13.42
CA ALA A 210 16.84 4.54 14.28
C ALA A 210 17.99 3.58 14.67
N GLU A 211 17.82 2.28 14.44
CA GLU A 211 18.86 1.26 14.70
C GLU A 211 19.76 1.00 13.49
N LEU A 212 19.46 1.63 12.33
CA LEU A 212 20.21 1.54 11.08
C LEU A 212 21.23 2.66 10.94
#